data_5738c909d6ad10b24a1290a849bc56dc
#
_entry.id   5738c909d6ad10b24a1290a849bc56dc
#
_cell.length_a   1.000
_cell.length_b   1.000
_cell.length_c   1.000
_cell.angle_alpha   90.00
_cell.angle_beta   90.00
_cell.angle_gamma   90.00
#
_symmetry.space_group_name_H-M   'P 1'
#
loop_
_entity.id
_entity.type
_entity.pdbx_description
1 polymer ?
#
loop_
_entity_poly.entity_id
_entity_poly.type
_entity_poly.pdbx_seq_one_letter_code
_entity_poly.pdbx_strand_id
1 'polypeptide(L)'
;MESMQNEILMEVPPRIVEVGGSQVHRLMPYAKKRMVGPFIFFDYFPSTEFQADQGMNVRPHPHIGLSTLSYLLEGQVLHHDSLGHKQLLTPGDVNWMTAGRGISHSERTPEEVLHTSHRLHLLQFWVALPLAEEDREPSFHHHPESRSEEHTSELQSH
;
A
#
# COMPACT_ATOMS: atom_id res chain seq x y z
N MET A 1 -19.05 25.46 -23.97
CA MET A 1 -18.28 24.44 -23.24
C MET A 1 -17.43 25.18 -22.22
N GLU A 2 -17.91 25.25 -20.98
CA GLU A 2 -17.13 25.80 -19.87
C GLU A 2 -15.96 24.84 -19.59
N SER A 3 -14.76 25.39 -19.65
CA SER A 3 -13.57 24.66 -19.18
C SER A 3 -13.73 24.42 -17.68
N MET A 4 -13.92 23.17 -17.26
CA MET A 4 -13.78 22.82 -15.86
C MET A 4 -12.32 23.13 -15.47
N GLN A 5 -12.10 24.27 -14.83
CA GLN A 5 -10.84 24.55 -14.17
C GLN A 5 -10.70 23.53 -13.05
N ASN A 6 -9.64 22.73 -13.11
CA ASN A 6 -9.25 21.85 -12.01
C ASN A 6 -8.86 22.72 -10.81
N GLU A 7 -9.77 22.92 -9.88
CA GLU A 7 -9.53 23.69 -8.66
C GLU A 7 -8.96 22.74 -7.59
N ILE A 8 -7.81 23.10 -7.00
CA ILE A 8 -7.28 22.42 -5.82
C ILE A 8 -8.12 22.83 -4.62
N LEU A 9 -8.98 21.92 -4.16
CA LEU A 9 -9.88 22.18 -3.03
C LEU A 9 -9.16 22.14 -1.68
N MET A 10 -8.09 21.36 -1.56
CA MET A 10 -7.34 21.19 -0.31
C MET A 10 -5.97 20.57 -0.57
N GLU A 11 -4.98 21.07 0.13
CA GLU A 11 -3.68 20.41 0.28
C GLU A 11 -3.59 19.77 1.67
N VAL A 12 -3.11 18.53 1.73
CA VAL A 12 -2.93 17.80 2.97
C VAL A 12 -1.43 17.75 3.31
N PRO A 13 -0.98 18.47 4.34
CA PRO A 13 0.42 18.41 4.75
C PRO A 13 0.73 17.04 5.35
N PRO A 14 1.85 16.40 4.97
CA PRO A 14 2.23 15.11 5.53
C PRO A 14 2.66 15.26 7.00
N ARG A 15 2.37 14.23 7.80
CA ARG A 15 2.97 14.02 9.13
C ARG A 15 4.08 12.99 8.98
N ILE A 16 5.25 13.31 9.50
CA ILE A 16 6.36 12.35 9.51
C ILE A 16 6.15 11.37 10.66
N VAL A 17 6.12 10.09 10.36
CA VAL A 17 6.01 9.00 11.34
C VAL A 17 7.06 7.93 11.03
N GLU A 18 7.39 7.11 12.01
CA GLU A 18 8.26 5.95 11.81
C GLU A 18 7.44 4.67 11.70
N VAL A 19 7.67 3.89 10.67
CA VAL A 19 7.00 2.60 10.43
C VAL A 19 8.04 1.58 9.97
N GLY A 20 8.22 0.52 10.76
CA GLY A 20 9.10 -0.57 10.41
C GLY A 20 10.56 -0.20 10.12
N GLY A 21 11.09 0.86 10.74
CA GLY A 21 12.44 1.37 10.50
C GLY A 21 12.54 2.38 9.36
N SER A 22 11.40 2.78 8.77
CA SER A 22 11.32 3.77 7.69
C SER A 22 10.66 5.06 8.18
N GLN A 23 11.17 6.22 7.75
CA GLN A 23 10.44 7.49 7.87
C GLN A 23 9.37 7.56 6.78
N VAL A 24 8.14 7.77 7.18
CA VAL A 24 6.97 7.73 6.32
C VAL A 24 6.20 9.04 6.40
N HIS A 25 5.71 9.51 5.28
CA HIS A 25 4.85 10.66 5.16
C HIS A 25 3.38 10.20 5.23
N ARG A 26 2.76 10.32 6.40
CA ARG A 26 1.35 10.00 6.59
C ARG A 26 0.46 11.15 6.18
N LEU A 27 -0.36 10.96 5.15
CA LEU A 27 -1.27 11.96 4.61
C LEU A 27 -2.71 11.76 5.13
N MET A 28 -3.15 10.52 5.29
CA MET A 28 -4.47 10.21 5.84
C MET A 28 -4.38 9.26 7.04
N PRO A 29 -5.28 9.36 8.03
CA PRO A 29 -6.35 10.35 8.14
C PRO A 29 -5.82 11.75 8.48
N TYR A 30 -6.47 12.78 7.90
CA TYR A 30 -6.21 14.18 8.21
C TYR A 30 -7.41 14.78 8.96
N ALA A 31 -7.18 15.66 9.93
CA ALA A 31 -8.23 16.17 10.82
C ALA A 31 -9.41 16.82 10.06
N LYS A 32 -9.11 17.57 8.98
CA LYS A 32 -10.11 18.24 8.15
C LYS A 32 -10.69 17.37 7.03
N LYS A 33 -10.07 16.23 6.72
CA LYS A 33 -10.49 15.30 5.67
C LYS A 33 -10.07 13.89 6.05
N ARG A 34 -10.95 13.18 6.74
CA ARG A 34 -10.62 11.84 7.28
C ARG A 34 -10.52 10.76 6.22
N MET A 35 -11.25 10.94 5.11
CA MET A 35 -11.27 9.97 4.01
C MET A 35 -11.47 10.67 2.66
N VAL A 36 -11.03 10.05 1.60
CA VAL A 36 -11.25 10.46 0.21
C VAL A 36 -11.88 9.28 -0.53
N GLY A 37 -13.17 9.37 -0.89
CA GLY A 37 -13.92 8.22 -1.34
C GLY A 37 -13.84 7.09 -0.30
N PRO A 38 -13.50 5.85 -0.67
CA PRO A 38 -13.34 4.73 0.26
C PRO A 38 -11.96 4.69 0.95
N PHE A 39 -11.01 5.55 0.55
CA PHE A 39 -9.65 5.58 1.12
C PHE A 39 -9.67 6.29 2.47
N ILE A 40 -9.27 5.57 3.52
CA ILE A 40 -9.27 6.01 4.92
C ILE A 40 -7.88 6.19 5.50
N PHE A 41 -6.84 5.72 4.78
CA PHE A 41 -5.45 5.79 5.20
C PHE A 41 -4.54 5.90 3.98
N PHE A 42 -3.49 6.72 4.10
CA PHE A 42 -2.45 6.82 3.10
C PHE A 42 -1.10 7.14 3.74
N ASP A 43 -0.15 6.22 3.61
CA ASP A 43 1.25 6.40 3.92
C ASP A 43 2.08 6.37 2.64
N TYR A 44 2.89 7.40 2.47
CA TYR A 44 3.88 7.51 1.43
C TYR A 44 5.26 7.24 2.01
N PHE A 45 5.90 6.18 1.57
CA PHE A 45 7.29 5.83 1.87
C PHE A 45 8.16 6.44 0.77
N PRO A 46 8.82 7.59 1.00
CA PRO A 46 9.66 8.21 -0.01
C PRO A 46 10.85 7.31 -0.35
N SER A 47 11.36 7.43 -1.58
CA SER A 47 12.53 6.65 -2.01
C SER A 47 13.68 6.83 -1.02
N THR A 48 13.95 5.79 -0.24
CA THR A 48 14.93 5.78 0.85
C THR A 48 15.97 4.70 0.59
N GLU A 49 17.24 5.05 0.75
CA GLU A 49 18.34 4.11 0.70
C GLU A 49 18.60 3.50 2.08
N PHE A 50 18.64 2.18 2.14
CA PHE A 50 19.06 1.41 3.29
C PHE A 50 20.46 0.86 3.09
N GLN A 51 21.29 0.91 4.13
CA GLN A 51 22.56 0.22 4.14
C GLN A 51 22.37 -1.27 4.37
N ALA A 52 23.39 -2.06 4.10
CA ALA A 52 23.37 -3.50 4.42
C ALA A 52 22.93 -3.74 5.87
N ASP A 53 22.13 -4.77 6.08
CA ASP A 53 21.51 -5.18 7.35
C ASP A 53 20.47 -4.19 7.91
N GLN A 54 20.08 -3.19 7.14
CA GLN A 54 18.95 -2.29 7.41
C GLN A 54 17.85 -2.54 6.38
N GLY A 55 16.60 -2.30 6.76
CA GLY A 55 15.46 -2.45 5.86
C GLY A 55 14.14 -2.26 6.56
N MET A 56 13.07 -2.29 5.78
CA MET A 56 11.72 -2.26 6.32
C MET A 56 11.41 -3.56 7.07
N ASN A 57 10.87 -3.43 8.29
CA ASN A 57 10.46 -4.57 9.11
C ASN A 57 9.16 -4.24 9.86
N VAL A 58 8.05 -4.30 9.14
CA VAL A 58 6.71 -4.22 9.75
C VAL A 58 6.33 -5.60 10.25
N ARG A 59 6.39 -5.77 11.58
CA ARG A 59 6.10 -7.03 12.26
C ARG A 59 4.64 -7.46 12.11
N PRO A 60 4.28 -8.73 12.41
CA PRO A 60 2.92 -9.20 12.35
C PRO A 60 1.96 -8.30 13.11
N HIS A 61 0.90 -7.87 12.43
CA HIS A 61 -0.15 -7.01 12.96
C HIS A 61 -1.48 -7.32 12.26
N PRO A 62 -2.64 -7.12 12.94
CA PRO A 62 -3.95 -7.46 12.40
C PRO A 62 -4.61 -6.28 11.70
N HIS A 63 -5.50 -6.61 10.76
CA HIS A 63 -6.52 -5.72 10.19
C HIS A 63 -7.89 -6.37 10.23
N ILE A 64 -8.95 -5.55 10.28
CA ILE A 64 -10.36 -5.95 10.28
C ILE A 64 -11.22 -4.88 9.60
N GLY A 65 -12.24 -5.29 8.85
CA GLY A 65 -13.25 -4.41 8.26
C GLY A 65 -12.76 -3.51 7.12
N LEU A 66 -11.54 -3.74 6.61
CA LEU A 66 -10.92 -2.93 5.56
C LEU A 66 -10.11 -3.79 4.58
N SER A 67 -9.65 -3.18 3.51
CA SER A 67 -8.59 -3.73 2.66
C SER A 67 -7.33 -2.87 2.77
N THR A 68 -6.15 -3.50 2.67
CA THR A 68 -4.89 -2.80 2.46
C THR A 68 -4.46 -2.93 1.00
N LEU A 69 -3.87 -1.87 0.47
CA LEU A 69 -3.32 -1.83 -0.88
C LEU A 69 -1.88 -1.32 -0.78
N SER A 70 -0.94 -2.14 -1.22
CA SER A 70 0.49 -1.79 -1.31
C SER A 70 0.87 -1.69 -2.79
N TYR A 71 1.38 -0.55 -3.20
CA TYR A 71 1.91 -0.32 -4.56
C TYR A 71 3.39 0.02 -4.48
N LEU A 72 4.23 -0.85 -5.04
CA LEU A 72 5.68 -0.70 -4.99
C LEU A 72 6.19 0.05 -6.22
N LEU A 73 6.99 1.08 -5.96
CA LEU A 73 7.65 1.90 -6.99
C LEU A 73 9.13 1.56 -7.13
N GLU A 74 9.80 1.16 -6.04
CA GLU A 74 11.23 0.80 -6.04
C GLU A 74 11.53 -0.18 -4.90
N GLY A 75 12.41 -1.13 -5.14
CA GLY A 75 12.87 -2.10 -4.16
C GLY A 75 12.09 -3.40 -4.16
N GLN A 76 12.04 -4.05 -3.00
CA GLN A 76 11.33 -5.31 -2.81
C GLN A 76 10.71 -5.38 -1.42
N VAL A 77 9.50 -5.94 -1.32
CA VAL A 77 8.81 -6.20 -0.06
C VAL A 77 8.27 -7.62 -0.05
N LEU A 78 8.53 -8.33 1.02
CA LEU A 78 8.00 -9.67 1.24
C LEU A 78 6.79 -9.59 2.18
N HIS A 79 5.63 -9.94 1.66
CA HIS A 79 4.38 -10.07 2.39
C HIS A 79 4.19 -11.51 2.90
N HIS A 80 3.83 -11.65 4.17
CA HIS A 80 3.34 -12.92 4.75
C HIS A 80 2.04 -12.66 5.48
N ASP A 81 1.07 -13.58 5.37
CA ASP A 81 -0.21 -13.43 6.07
C ASP A 81 -0.70 -14.73 6.75
N SER A 82 -1.73 -14.58 7.57
CA SER A 82 -2.35 -15.68 8.31
C SER A 82 -3.17 -16.64 7.45
N LEU A 83 -3.37 -16.35 6.15
CA LEU A 83 -3.94 -17.28 5.18
C LEU A 83 -2.88 -18.21 4.57
N GLY A 84 -1.59 -17.97 4.88
CA GLY A 84 -0.47 -18.77 4.39
C GLY A 84 0.17 -18.22 3.11
N HIS A 85 -0.20 -17.01 2.66
CA HIS A 85 0.48 -16.41 1.53
C HIS A 85 1.88 -15.95 1.91
N LYS A 86 2.81 -16.17 0.98
CA LYS A 86 4.15 -15.62 0.98
C LYS A 86 4.39 -15.02 -0.40
N GLN A 87 4.30 -13.70 -0.51
CA GLN A 87 4.32 -13.01 -1.79
C GLN A 87 5.41 -11.93 -1.82
N LEU A 88 6.32 -12.04 -2.76
CA LEU A 88 7.26 -10.99 -3.10
C LEU A 88 6.53 -9.93 -3.92
N LEU A 89 6.67 -8.66 -3.53
CA LEU A 89 6.23 -7.48 -4.24
C LEU A 89 7.44 -6.84 -4.89
N THR A 90 7.36 -6.59 -6.21
CA THR A 90 8.40 -5.94 -7.02
C THR A 90 7.86 -4.65 -7.65
N PRO A 91 8.71 -3.75 -8.20
CA PRO A 91 8.24 -2.48 -8.75
C PRO A 91 7.14 -2.66 -9.80
N GLY A 92 6.10 -1.82 -9.69
CA GLY A 92 4.91 -1.88 -10.54
C GLY A 92 3.80 -2.81 -10.03
N ASP A 93 4.12 -3.73 -9.11
CA ASP A 93 3.14 -4.67 -8.56
C ASP A 93 2.22 -3.99 -7.54
N VAL A 94 1.00 -4.55 -7.42
CA VAL A 94 0.02 -4.21 -6.38
C VAL A 94 -0.35 -5.45 -5.59
N ASN A 95 -0.23 -5.38 -4.26
CA ASN A 95 -0.85 -6.33 -3.35
C ASN A 95 -2.15 -5.75 -2.81
N TRP A 96 -3.24 -6.51 -2.94
CA TRP A 96 -4.55 -6.18 -2.39
C TRP A 96 -4.93 -7.24 -1.36
N MET A 97 -4.92 -6.86 -0.08
CA MET A 97 -5.31 -7.73 1.02
C MET A 97 -6.65 -7.25 1.61
N THR A 98 -7.70 -8.04 1.46
CA THR A 98 -8.99 -7.77 2.08
C THR A 98 -9.02 -8.46 3.44
N ALA A 99 -9.06 -7.66 4.51
CA ALA A 99 -9.06 -8.19 5.86
C ALA A 99 -10.40 -8.83 6.25
N GLY A 100 -11.52 -8.22 5.82
CA GLY A 100 -12.83 -8.72 6.19
C GLY A 100 -12.95 -8.91 7.70
N ARG A 101 -13.36 -10.09 8.15
CA ARG A 101 -13.49 -10.43 9.59
C ARG A 101 -12.17 -10.53 10.35
N GLY A 102 -11.04 -10.46 9.66
CA GLY A 102 -9.71 -10.40 10.28
C GLY A 102 -8.63 -11.16 9.52
N ILE A 103 -7.49 -10.52 9.36
CA ILE A 103 -6.25 -11.09 8.83
C ILE A 103 -5.07 -10.47 9.57
N SER A 104 -4.04 -11.25 9.84
CA SER A 104 -2.76 -10.76 10.34
C SER A 104 -1.71 -10.90 9.25
N HIS A 105 -0.87 -9.88 9.07
CA HIS A 105 0.21 -9.92 8.09
C HIS A 105 1.47 -9.21 8.58
N SER A 106 2.57 -9.43 7.86
CA SER A 106 3.85 -8.73 8.01
C SER A 106 4.40 -8.34 6.65
N GLU A 107 5.17 -7.25 6.62
CA GLU A 107 5.80 -6.73 5.40
C GLU A 107 7.26 -6.41 5.72
N ARG A 108 8.20 -7.03 5.01
CA ARG A 108 9.62 -6.95 5.31
C ARG A 108 10.47 -6.86 4.06
N THR A 109 11.63 -6.24 4.18
CA THR A 109 12.70 -6.42 3.19
C THR A 109 13.06 -7.91 3.11
N PRO A 110 13.12 -8.53 1.91
CA PRO A 110 13.53 -9.93 1.76
C PRO A 110 14.96 -10.16 2.25
N GLU A 111 15.23 -11.35 2.79
CA GLU A 111 16.55 -11.75 3.31
C GLU A 111 17.65 -11.59 2.26
N GLU A 112 17.35 -11.95 1.00
CA GLU A 112 18.29 -11.89 -0.12
C GLU A 112 18.76 -10.46 -0.43
N VAL A 113 17.93 -9.46 -0.09
CA VAL A 113 18.21 -8.03 -0.33
C VAL A 113 18.77 -7.36 0.93
N LEU A 114 18.39 -7.83 2.10
CA LEU A 114 18.70 -7.22 3.40
C LEU A 114 20.20 -7.01 3.62
N HIS A 115 21.05 -7.94 3.15
CA HIS A 115 22.50 -7.90 3.36
C HIS A 115 23.25 -7.02 2.34
N THR A 116 22.51 -6.29 1.49
CA THR A 116 23.07 -5.37 0.49
C THR A 116 22.49 -3.98 0.65
N SER A 117 23.19 -2.95 0.17
CA SER A 117 22.59 -1.62 0.04
C SER A 117 21.43 -1.68 -0.96
N HIS A 118 20.27 -1.18 -0.59
CA HIS A 118 19.06 -1.24 -1.40
C HIS A 118 18.16 -0.03 -1.15
N ARG A 119 17.17 0.15 -2.02
CA ARG A 119 16.20 1.26 -1.90
C ARG A 119 14.80 0.71 -1.73
N LEU A 120 13.93 1.53 -1.15
CA LEU A 120 12.50 1.25 -1.03
C LEU A 120 11.71 2.53 -1.34
N HIS A 121 10.68 2.39 -2.19
CA HIS A 121 9.72 3.44 -2.50
C HIS A 121 8.33 2.79 -2.64
N LEU A 122 7.40 3.13 -1.77
CA LEU A 122 6.13 2.42 -1.60
C LEU A 122 4.99 3.38 -1.32
N LEU A 123 3.80 3.08 -1.85
CA LEU A 123 2.53 3.68 -1.46
C LEU A 123 1.70 2.64 -0.71
N GLN A 124 1.20 3.00 0.48
CA GLN A 124 0.36 2.13 1.30
C GLN A 124 -0.98 2.81 1.57
N PHE A 125 -2.08 2.15 1.17
CA PHE A 125 -3.44 2.64 1.39
C PHE A 125 -4.25 1.65 2.22
N TRP A 126 -5.27 2.17 2.94
CA TRP A 126 -6.36 1.35 3.43
C TRP A 126 -7.66 1.84 2.81
N VAL A 127 -8.48 0.87 2.42
CA VAL A 127 -9.79 1.06 1.79
C VAL A 127 -10.85 0.52 2.71
N ALA A 128 -11.80 1.36 3.14
CA ALA A 128 -12.93 0.92 3.93
C ALA A 128 -13.81 -0.04 3.11
N LEU A 129 -14.20 -1.16 3.71
CA LEU A 129 -15.20 -2.03 3.12
C LEU A 129 -16.60 -1.45 3.34
N PRO A 130 -17.56 -1.69 2.42
CA PRO A 130 -18.97 -1.45 2.70
C PRO A 130 -19.43 -2.21 3.95
N LEU A 131 -20.35 -1.64 4.72
CA LEU A 131 -20.83 -2.24 5.98
C LEU A 131 -21.28 -3.70 5.82
N ALA A 132 -21.92 -4.03 4.68
CA ALA A 132 -22.36 -5.40 4.38
C ALA A 132 -21.19 -6.38 4.11
N GLU A 133 -19.97 -5.87 3.90
CA GLU A 133 -18.79 -6.65 3.53
C GLU A 133 -17.68 -6.63 4.61
N GLU A 134 -17.89 -5.90 5.71
CA GLU A 134 -16.89 -5.78 6.77
C GLU A 134 -16.49 -7.12 7.39
N ASP A 135 -17.45 -8.04 7.52
CA ASP A 135 -17.25 -9.37 8.11
C ASP A 135 -17.04 -10.50 7.08
N ARG A 136 -16.79 -10.14 5.81
CA ARG A 136 -16.53 -11.15 4.78
C ARG A 136 -15.26 -11.97 5.09
N GLU A 137 -15.14 -13.13 4.44
CA GLU A 137 -13.91 -13.93 4.50
C GLU A 137 -12.71 -13.10 4.02
N PRO A 138 -11.57 -13.16 4.74
CA PRO A 138 -10.35 -12.49 4.29
C PRO A 138 -9.83 -13.10 2.99
N SER A 139 -9.18 -12.27 2.18
CA SER A 139 -8.57 -12.71 0.91
C SER A 139 -7.33 -11.89 0.58
N PHE A 140 -6.48 -12.46 -0.26
CA PHE A 140 -5.27 -11.80 -0.76
C PHE A 140 -5.17 -11.98 -2.27
N HIS A 141 -4.87 -10.88 -2.97
CA HIS A 141 -4.67 -10.85 -4.42
C HIS A 141 -3.40 -10.08 -4.75
N HIS A 142 -2.53 -10.70 -5.53
CA HIS A 142 -1.36 -10.07 -6.11
C HIS A 142 -1.64 -9.72 -7.57
N HIS A 143 -1.38 -8.47 -7.93
CA HIS A 143 -1.50 -7.95 -9.29
C HIS A 143 -0.11 -7.54 -9.78
N PRO A 144 0.56 -8.35 -10.62
CA PRO A 144 1.84 -7.98 -11.19
C PRO A 144 1.69 -6.84 -12.21
N GLU A 145 2.74 -6.03 -12.39
CA GLU A 145 2.80 -4.91 -13.33
C GLU A 145 2.27 -5.27 -14.72
N SER A 146 2.64 -6.44 -15.25
CA SER A 146 2.20 -6.92 -16.57
C SER A 146 0.69 -6.98 -16.76
N ARG A 147 -0.10 -7.08 -15.66
CA ARG A 147 -1.57 -7.05 -15.73
C ARG A 147 -2.16 -5.65 -15.65
N SER A 148 -1.44 -4.68 -15.07
CA SER A 148 -1.93 -3.30 -14.98
C SER A 148 -1.86 -2.57 -16.32
N GLU A 149 -0.95 -2.96 -17.20
CA GLU A 149 -0.82 -2.38 -18.54
C GLU A 149 -1.89 -2.90 -19.52
N GLU A 150 -2.39 -4.13 -19.38
CA GLU A 150 -3.43 -4.69 -20.25
C GLU A 150 -4.75 -3.90 -20.18
N HIS A 151 -5.13 -3.37 -19.01
CA HIS A 151 -6.35 -2.58 -18.83
C HIS A 151 -6.26 -1.15 -19.38
N THR A 152 -5.08 -0.57 -19.53
CA THR A 152 -4.91 0.77 -20.10
C THR A 152 -5.01 0.76 -21.64
N SER A 153 -4.68 -0.32 -22.29
CA SER A 153 -4.79 -0.46 -23.75
C SER A 153 -6.24 -0.64 -24.24
N GLU A 154 -7.11 -1.26 -23.44
CA GLU A 154 -8.53 -1.44 -23.77
C GLU A 154 -9.35 -0.14 -23.65
N LEU A 155 -8.97 0.78 -22.78
CA LEU A 155 -9.65 2.07 -22.60
C LEU A 155 -9.28 3.11 -23.66
N GLN A 156 -8.26 2.88 -24.47
CA GLN A 156 -7.82 3.78 -25.55
C GLN A 156 -8.39 3.41 -26.93
N SER A 157 -9.14 2.31 -27.05
CA SER A 157 -9.65 1.80 -28.35
C SER A 157 -11.16 2.04 -28.58
N HIS A 158 -11.80 2.99 -27.86
CA HIS A 158 -13.22 3.39 -28.08
C HIS A 158 -13.38 4.88 -28.22
#